data_91a293a1600af8663058d3df15ce8ca8
#
_entry.id   91a293a1600af8663058d3df15ce8ca8
#
_cell.length_a   1.000
_cell.length_b   1.000
_cell.length_c   1.000
_cell.angle_alpha   90.00
_cell.angle_beta   90.00
_cell.angle_gamma   90.00
#
_symmetry.space_group_name_H-M   'P 1'
#
loop_
_entity.id
_entity.type
_entity.pdbx_description
1 polymer ?
#
loop_
_entity_poly.entity_id
_entity_poly.type
_entity_poly.pdbx_seq_one_letter_code
_entity_poly.pdbx_strand_id
1 'polypeptide(L)'
;EPFRAWVRELGIPDLDIRDIARNIPLAVLRVLDLARALAVEPDVLLLDEMTAALPANLAEKVLEVVRRQGDSGRSVIFISHRFVEISALCDRATVLRDGETVGVVDIEPGVEERIVEMMLGARIEKTRVAAHQASQAASPGDSRPRLGVANLRVGAKLNDVSLDLANGEVAGIVALEGQGQDELFAALAGSIRPSDGTIEVDGKSVKFAHPADAIRAGIAYVPGDRTEALTMQRSVRENIALPFSAALRNWGPINMAQERSRVVSAIERLQIDTRAQREVQRLSGGNQQKVTIARWIAAEAQTILCFDPTRGIDVGTKQEIYKLLRELADQGKSVLFYTSELEEVQRVCDRVIVIFGGRVVDVFPVELADEPALMRAAYGLPRGAKEDVGILADIHSTPVAKP
;
A
#
# COMPACT_ATOMS: atom_id res chain seq x y z
N GLU A 1 -11.94 -23.65 -28.63
CA GLU A 1 -11.49 -22.56 -29.55
C GLU A 1 -11.86 -21.15 -29.05
N PRO A 2 -13.10 -20.83 -28.62
CA PRO A 2 -13.45 -19.47 -28.18
C PRO A 2 -12.60 -18.98 -27.01
N PHE A 3 -12.37 -19.79 -25.99
CA PHE A 3 -11.53 -19.46 -24.83
C PHE A 3 -10.11 -19.03 -25.24
N ARG A 4 -9.46 -19.76 -26.14
CA ARG A 4 -8.12 -19.41 -26.62
C ARG A 4 -8.08 -18.11 -27.40
N ALA A 5 -9.14 -17.77 -28.12
CA ALA A 5 -9.27 -16.50 -28.82
C ALA A 5 -9.28 -15.34 -27.79
N TRP A 6 -10.11 -15.46 -26.75
CA TRP A 6 -10.17 -14.46 -25.67
C TRP A 6 -8.85 -14.31 -24.89
N VAL A 7 -8.16 -15.41 -24.59
CA VAL A 7 -6.87 -15.36 -23.90
C VAL A 7 -5.83 -14.56 -24.69
N ARG A 8 -5.78 -14.74 -26.01
CA ARG A 8 -4.88 -13.96 -26.89
C ARG A 8 -5.28 -12.49 -26.96
N GLU A 9 -6.57 -12.23 -27.09
CA GLU A 9 -7.12 -10.87 -27.17
C GLU A 9 -6.89 -10.07 -25.88
N LEU A 10 -7.01 -10.72 -24.75
CA LEU A 10 -6.71 -10.16 -23.43
C LEU A 10 -5.20 -10.02 -23.14
N GLY A 11 -4.32 -10.39 -24.10
CA GLY A 11 -2.90 -10.10 -24.04
C GLY A 11 -2.04 -11.16 -23.38
N ILE A 12 -2.49 -12.42 -23.33
CA ILE A 12 -1.74 -13.57 -22.81
C ILE A 12 -1.58 -14.64 -23.93
N PRO A 13 -0.83 -14.35 -25.00
CA PRO A 13 -0.75 -15.25 -26.16
C PRO A 13 0.01 -16.55 -25.86
N ASP A 14 0.96 -16.54 -24.94
CA ASP A 14 1.92 -17.63 -24.71
C ASP A 14 1.54 -18.57 -23.56
N LEU A 15 0.28 -18.51 -23.10
CA LEU A 15 -0.17 -19.38 -22.01
C LEU A 15 -0.32 -20.83 -22.48
N ASP A 16 0.36 -21.76 -21.82
CA ASP A 16 0.05 -23.19 -21.95
C ASP A 16 -1.15 -23.52 -21.06
N ILE A 17 -2.28 -23.86 -21.71
CA ILE A 17 -3.53 -24.24 -21.01
C ILE A 17 -3.41 -25.53 -20.20
N ARG A 18 -2.29 -26.24 -20.27
CA ARG A 18 -2.00 -27.44 -19.46
C ARG A 18 -1.27 -27.09 -18.16
N ASP A 19 -0.85 -25.84 -18.00
CA ASP A 19 -0.20 -25.39 -16.77
C ASP A 19 -1.14 -25.54 -15.57
N ILE A 20 -0.54 -25.91 -14.46
CA ILE A 20 -1.29 -26.04 -13.20
C ILE A 20 -1.58 -24.65 -12.67
N ALA A 21 -2.87 -24.33 -12.47
CA ALA A 21 -3.33 -23.00 -12.05
C ALA A 21 -2.58 -22.40 -10.86
N ARG A 22 -2.16 -23.20 -9.88
CA ARG A 22 -1.39 -22.72 -8.72
C ARG A 22 0.01 -22.15 -9.07
N ASN A 23 0.53 -22.46 -10.26
CA ASN A 23 1.83 -21.97 -10.72
C ASN A 23 1.69 -20.71 -11.61
N ILE A 24 0.47 -20.30 -11.90
CA ILE A 24 0.15 -19.15 -12.75
C ILE A 24 0.00 -17.91 -11.85
N PRO A 25 0.62 -16.77 -12.20
CA PRO A 25 0.47 -15.53 -11.45
C PRO A 25 -1.00 -15.11 -11.31
N LEU A 26 -1.37 -14.53 -10.16
CA LEU A 26 -2.76 -14.15 -9.86
C LEU A 26 -3.36 -13.22 -10.92
N ALA A 27 -2.60 -12.26 -11.43
CA ALA A 27 -3.02 -11.37 -12.49
C ALA A 27 -3.46 -12.14 -13.74
N VAL A 28 -2.69 -13.14 -14.16
CA VAL A 28 -3.00 -14.01 -15.31
C VAL A 28 -4.25 -14.87 -15.02
N LEU A 29 -4.38 -15.41 -13.80
CA LEU A 29 -5.57 -16.18 -13.40
C LEU A 29 -6.85 -15.34 -13.48
N ARG A 30 -6.81 -14.07 -13.08
CA ARG A 30 -7.95 -13.15 -13.22
C ARG A 30 -8.36 -12.95 -14.67
N VAL A 31 -7.39 -12.75 -15.56
CA VAL A 31 -7.66 -12.61 -17.00
C VAL A 31 -8.21 -13.90 -17.59
N LEU A 32 -7.73 -15.06 -17.15
CA LEU A 32 -8.27 -16.37 -17.59
C LEU A 32 -9.71 -16.59 -17.13
N ASP A 33 -10.06 -16.10 -15.94
CA ASP A 33 -11.42 -16.19 -15.43
C ASP A 33 -12.39 -15.34 -16.28
N LEU A 34 -11.97 -14.13 -16.67
CA LEU A 34 -12.70 -13.31 -17.64
C LEU A 34 -12.82 -13.99 -19.02
N ALA A 35 -11.72 -14.53 -19.55
CA ALA A 35 -11.73 -15.23 -20.82
C ALA A 35 -12.70 -16.43 -20.82
N ARG A 36 -12.78 -17.14 -19.68
CA ARG A 36 -13.73 -18.25 -19.48
C ARG A 36 -15.18 -17.75 -19.48
N ALA A 37 -15.45 -16.64 -18.78
CA ALA A 37 -16.78 -16.05 -18.76
C ALA A 37 -17.21 -15.55 -20.14
N LEU A 38 -16.32 -14.91 -20.89
CA LEU A 38 -16.61 -14.41 -22.25
C LEU A 38 -16.79 -15.53 -23.26
N ALA A 39 -16.14 -16.68 -23.08
CA ALA A 39 -16.20 -17.81 -24.01
C ALA A 39 -17.58 -18.48 -24.08
N VAL A 40 -18.46 -18.24 -23.10
CA VAL A 40 -19.86 -18.75 -23.09
C VAL A 40 -20.85 -17.71 -23.59
N GLU A 41 -20.37 -16.54 -24.05
CA GLU A 41 -21.17 -15.45 -24.62
C GLU A 41 -22.38 -15.05 -23.75
N PRO A 42 -22.15 -14.61 -22.49
CA PRO A 42 -23.20 -14.30 -21.55
C PRO A 42 -23.98 -13.04 -21.96
N ASP A 43 -25.27 -12.97 -21.69
CA ASP A 43 -26.08 -11.74 -21.84
C ASP A 43 -25.77 -10.71 -20.76
N VAL A 44 -25.40 -11.20 -19.57
CA VAL A 44 -25.01 -10.37 -18.42
C VAL A 44 -23.67 -10.81 -17.89
N LEU A 45 -22.72 -9.89 -17.82
CA LEU A 45 -21.39 -10.12 -17.28
C LEU A 45 -21.26 -9.42 -15.92
N LEU A 46 -20.89 -10.20 -14.89
CA LEU A 46 -20.63 -9.68 -13.53
C LEU A 46 -19.12 -9.68 -13.29
N LEU A 47 -18.55 -8.52 -12.98
CA LEU A 47 -17.12 -8.34 -12.74
C LEU A 47 -16.91 -7.71 -11.37
N ASP A 48 -16.33 -8.47 -10.45
CA ASP A 48 -16.06 -8.03 -9.08
C ASP A 48 -14.56 -7.79 -8.89
N GLU A 49 -14.17 -6.51 -8.71
CA GLU A 49 -12.80 -6.04 -8.52
C GLU A 49 -11.79 -6.68 -9.49
N MET A 50 -12.20 -6.86 -10.73
CA MET A 50 -11.45 -7.63 -11.73
C MET A 50 -10.05 -7.06 -12.01
N THR A 51 -9.90 -5.74 -11.94
CA THR A 51 -8.68 -5.01 -12.30
C THR A 51 -7.73 -4.75 -11.13
N ALA A 52 -8.16 -4.96 -9.90
CA ALA A 52 -7.41 -4.59 -8.69
C ALA A 52 -6.02 -5.22 -8.56
N ALA A 53 -5.81 -6.41 -9.17
CA ALA A 53 -4.54 -7.14 -9.13
C ALA A 53 -3.83 -7.18 -10.50
N LEU A 54 -4.27 -6.37 -11.48
CA LEU A 54 -3.71 -6.39 -12.82
C LEU A 54 -2.67 -5.28 -12.99
N PRO A 55 -1.54 -5.56 -13.66
CA PRO A 55 -0.68 -4.51 -14.21
C PRO A 55 -1.45 -3.58 -15.15
N ALA A 56 -1.06 -2.31 -15.24
CA ALA A 56 -1.78 -1.28 -15.99
C ALA A 56 -2.09 -1.68 -17.44
N ASN A 57 -1.12 -2.26 -18.14
CA ASN A 57 -1.28 -2.72 -19.52
C ASN A 57 -2.33 -3.84 -19.70
N LEU A 58 -2.50 -4.71 -18.71
CA LEU A 58 -3.54 -5.74 -18.74
C LEU A 58 -4.90 -5.17 -18.31
N ALA A 59 -4.92 -4.25 -17.33
CA ALA A 59 -6.13 -3.57 -16.92
C ALA A 59 -6.77 -2.80 -18.08
N GLU A 60 -5.99 -2.02 -18.84
CA GLU A 60 -6.47 -1.30 -20.02
C GLU A 60 -7.11 -2.24 -21.05
N LYS A 61 -6.46 -3.36 -21.36
CA LYS A 61 -7.03 -4.34 -22.31
C LYS A 61 -8.32 -4.98 -21.81
N VAL A 62 -8.38 -5.27 -20.50
CA VAL A 62 -9.61 -5.81 -19.89
C VAL A 62 -10.74 -4.79 -20.02
N LEU A 63 -10.50 -3.52 -19.66
CA LEU A 63 -11.51 -2.46 -19.76
C LEU A 63 -11.99 -2.27 -21.22
N GLU A 64 -11.07 -2.28 -22.19
CA GLU A 64 -11.40 -2.19 -23.61
C GLU A 64 -12.31 -3.35 -24.08
N VAL A 65 -11.97 -4.58 -23.68
CA VAL A 65 -12.78 -5.76 -24.01
C VAL A 65 -14.16 -5.68 -23.37
N VAL A 66 -14.22 -5.28 -22.09
CA VAL A 66 -15.48 -5.14 -21.35
C VAL A 66 -16.35 -4.04 -21.96
N ARG A 67 -15.79 -2.89 -22.35
CA ARG A 67 -16.52 -1.81 -23.04
C ARG A 67 -17.16 -2.32 -24.31
N ARG A 68 -16.44 -3.06 -25.13
CA ARG A 68 -16.97 -3.67 -26.36
C ARG A 68 -18.13 -4.64 -26.11
N GLN A 69 -18.16 -5.34 -24.95
CA GLN A 69 -19.33 -6.16 -24.59
C GLN A 69 -20.58 -5.29 -24.40
N GLY A 70 -20.45 -4.17 -23.68
CA GLY A 70 -21.54 -3.20 -23.53
C GLY A 70 -22.00 -2.63 -24.88
N ASP A 71 -21.07 -2.19 -25.72
CA ASP A 71 -21.35 -1.64 -27.05
C ASP A 71 -22.02 -2.66 -27.98
N SER A 72 -21.83 -3.97 -27.79
CA SER A 72 -22.48 -5.04 -28.50
C SER A 72 -23.91 -5.39 -28.01
N GLY A 73 -24.43 -4.62 -27.04
CA GLY A 73 -25.76 -4.78 -26.45
C GLY A 73 -25.85 -5.75 -25.29
N ARG A 74 -24.74 -6.20 -24.73
CA ARG A 74 -24.70 -7.00 -23.52
C ARG A 74 -24.70 -6.11 -22.27
N SER A 75 -25.25 -6.60 -21.18
CA SER A 75 -25.25 -5.90 -19.90
C SER A 75 -24.00 -6.24 -19.09
N VAL A 76 -23.35 -5.24 -18.55
CA VAL A 76 -22.18 -5.43 -17.65
C VAL A 76 -22.49 -4.82 -16.31
N ILE A 77 -22.29 -5.56 -15.24
CA ILE A 77 -22.25 -5.07 -13.86
C ILE A 77 -20.79 -5.11 -13.41
N PHE A 78 -20.22 -3.92 -13.21
CA PHE A 78 -18.81 -3.74 -12.87
C PHE A 78 -18.70 -3.21 -11.45
N ILE A 79 -18.06 -3.97 -10.57
CA ILE A 79 -17.84 -3.60 -9.18
C ILE A 79 -16.36 -3.19 -9.07
N SER A 80 -16.13 -1.93 -8.73
CA SER A 80 -14.78 -1.38 -8.51
C SER A 80 -14.85 -0.23 -7.52
N HIS A 81 -13.74 0.01 -6.83
CA HIS A 81 -13.52 1.20 -6.00
C HIS A 81 -12.63 2.24 -6.71
N ARG A 82 -12.20 1.96 -7.95
CA ARG A 82 -11.34 2.83 -8.76
C ARG A 82 -12.19 3.72 -9.68
N PHE A 83 -12.34 4.99 -9.31
CA PHE A 83 -13.20 5.93 -10.04
C PHE A 83 -12.80 6.12 -11.49
N VAL A 84 -11.49 6.10 -11.80
CA VAL A 84 -11.00 6.19 -13.18
C VAL A 84 -11.59 5.09 -14.06
N GLU A 85 -11.72 3.87 -13.54
CA GLU A 85 -12.29 2.73 -14.25
C GLU A 85 -13.82 2.87 -14.39
N ILE A 86 -14.48 3.30 -13.31
CA ILE A 86 -15.93 3.55 -13.30
C ILE A 86 -16.28 4.63 -14.32
N SER A 87 -15.55 5.75 -14.32
CA SER A 87 -15.77 6.87 -15.24
C SER A 87 -15.48 6.51 -16.70
N ALA A 88 -14.53 5.61 -16.96
CA ALA A 88 -14.19 5.17 -18.30
C ALA A 88 -15.15 4.12 -18.87
N LEU A 89 -15.77 3.30 -18.01
CA LEU A 89 -16.50 2.10 -18.42
C LEU A 89 -18.02 2.19 -18.24
N CYS A 90 -18.48 2.82 -17.14
CA CYS A 90 -19.87 2.75 -16.71
C CYS A 90 -20.70 3.95 -17.21
N ASP A 91 -21.99 3.71 -17.46
CA ASP A 91 -22.97 4.76 -17.79
C ASP A 91 -23.60 5.34 -16.50
N ARG A 92 -23.72 4.51 -15.46
CA ARG A 92 -24.28 4.89 -14.16
C ARG A 92 -23.65 4.06 -13.04
N ALA A 93 -23.62 4.61 -11.82
CA ALA A 93 -23.15 3.92 -10.62
C ALA A 93 -24.27 3.78 -9.60
N THR A 94 -24.41 2.59 -9.03
CA THR A 94 -25.26 2.32 -7.87
C THR A 94 -24.36 2.19 -6.65
N VAL A 95 -24.56 3.05 -5.66
CA VAL A 95 -23.76 3.05 -4.43
C VAL A 95 -24.41 2.15 -3.39
N LEU A 96 -23.65 1.15 -2.92
CA LEU A 96 -24.02 0.25 -1.83
C LEU A 96 -23.22 0.58 -0.58
N ARG A 97 -23.90 0.61 0.57
CA ARG A 97 -23.27 0.77 1.88
C ARG A 97 -24.04 -0.03 2.91
N ASP A 98 -23.32 -0.82 3.73
CA ASP A 98 -23.90 -1.66 4.78
C ASP A 98 -25.00 -2.62 4.30
N GLY A 99 -24.92 -3.05 3.02
CA GLY A 99 -25.89 -3.93 2.38
C GLY A 99 -27.15 -3.24 1.82
N GLU A 100 -27.20 -1.90 1.87
CA GLU A 100 -28.34 -1.11 1.35
C GLU A 100 -27.89 -0.22 0.17
N THR A 101 -28.83 0.00 -0.77
CA THR A 101 -28.60 0.97 -1.86
C THR A 101 -28.78 2.38 -1.31
N VAL A 102 -27.69 3.15 -1.29
CA VAL A 102 -27.69 4.54 -0.82
C VAL A 102 -28.16 5.50 -1.92
N GLY A 103 -27.87 5.18 -3.17
CA GLY A 103 -28.33 5.96 -4.31
C GLY A 103 -27.80 5.47 -5.64
N VAL A 104 -28.31 6.08 -6.71
CA VAL A 104 -27.88 5.85 -8.09
C VAL A 104 -27.52 7.20 -8.70
N VAL A 105 -26.39 7.27 -9.42
CA VAL A 105 -25.91 8.46 -10.10
C VAL A 105 -25.49 8.13 -11.52
N ASP A 106 -25.78 9.02 -12.46
CA ASP A 106 -25.24 8.95 -13.81
C ASP A 106 -23.76 9.39 -13.77
N ILE A 107 -22.94 8.79 -14.60
CA ILE A 107 -21.51 9.10 -14.65
C ILE A 107 -21.28 10.34 -15.51
N GLU A 108 -20.92 11.42 -14.85
CA GLU A 108 -20.57 12.71 -15.44
C GLU A 108 -19.23 13.18 -14.88
N PRO A 109 -18.48 14.04 -15.57
CA PRO A 109 -17.24 14.61 -15.03
C PRO A 109 -17.45 15.28 -13.66
N GLY A 110 -16.69 14.87 -12.66
CA GLY A 110 -16.77 15.41 -11.29
C GLY A 110 -17.79 14.72 -10.37
N VAL A 111 -18.38 13.60 -10.80
CA VAL A 111 -19.34 12.82 -9.98
C VAL A 111 -18.65 12.06 -8.85
N GLU A 112 -17.33 11.90 -8.90
CA GLU A 112 -16.53 11.09 -7.98
C GLU A 112 -16.71 11.55 -6.52
N GLU A 113 -16.66 12.86 -6.25
CA GLU A 113 -16.85 13.40 -4.89
C GLU A 113 -18.20 12.99 -4.31
N ARG A 114 -19.25 13.05 -5.13
CA ARG A 114 -20.61 12.69 -4.73
C ARG A 114 -20.75 11.20 -4.43
N ILE A 115 -20.15 10.34 -5.26
CA ILE A 115 -20.14 8.89 -5.03
C ILE A 115 -19.43 8.58 -3.71
N VAL A 116 -18.24 9.19 -3.46
CA VAL A 116 -17.48 9.01 -2.22
C VAL A 116 -18.27 9.49 -1.01
N GLU A 117 -18.95 10.66 -1.08
CA GLU A 117 -19.83 11.15 0.00
C GLU A 117 -20.93 10.14 0.33
N MET A 118 -21.55 9.55 -0.69
CA MET A 118 -22.58 8.52 -0.51
C MET A 118 -22.03 7.25 0.11
N MET A 119 -20.84 6.80 -0.30
CA MET A 119 -20.17 5.62 0.26
C MET A 119 -19.82 5.82 1.74
N LEU A 120 -19.33 6.99 2.13
CA LEU A 120 -18.87 7.27 3.49
C LEU A 120 -19.98 7.73 4.44
N GLY A 121 -21.12 8.18 3.92
CA GLY A 121 -22.30 8.53 4.72
C GLY A 121 -22.21 9.79 5.56
N ALA A 122 -21.14 10.51 5.47
CA ALA A 122 -20.98 11.86 5.98
C ALA A 122 -20.39 12.69 4.85
N ARG A 123 -20.76 13.99 4.80
CA ARG A 123 -19.94 14.95 4.06
C ARG A 123 -18.51 14.71 4.54
N ILE A 124 -17.65 14.27 3.65
CA ILE A 124 -16.23 14.44 3.89
C ILE A 124 -16.10 15.96 4.01
N GLU A 125 -16.12 16.48 5.25
CA GLU A 125 -15.37 17.69 5.45
C GLU A 125 -14.10 17.42 4.69
N LYS A 126 -13.75 18.26 3.72
CA LYS A 126 -12.44 18.28 3.08
C LYS A 126 -11.45 18.39 4.23
N THR A 127 -11.28 17.28 4.89
CA THR A 127 -10.17 17.03 5.75
C THR A 127 -9.05 16.76 4.72
N ARG A 128 -8.63 17.83 4.05
CA ARG A 128 -7.21 18.16 4.17
C ARG A 128 -7.00 17.96 5.64
N VAL A 129 -6.53 16.75 5.98
CA VAL A 129 -6.06 16.51 7.32
C VAL A 129 -5.22 17.72 7.57
N ALA A 130 -5.68 18.58 8.51
CA ALA A 130 -5.01 19.80 8.90
C ALA A 130 -3.72 19.38 9.62
N ALA A 131 -2.90 18.64 8.91
CA ALA A 131 -1.68 17.99 9.33
C ALA A 131 -0.49 18.91 9.17
N HIS A 132 -0.67 20.12 8.62
CA HIS A 132 0.49 20.92 8.23
C HIS A 132 0.74 22.17 9.07
N GLN A 133 -0.03 22.43 10.11
CA GLN A 133 0.34 23.52 11.04
C GLN A 133 1.20 23.07 12.24
N ALA A 134 1.32 21.77 12.49
CA ALA A 134 2.18 21.26 13.56
C ALA A 134 3.58 20.87 13.10
N SER A 135 3.80 20.56 11.83
CA SER A 135 5.10 20.14 11.31
C SER A 135 6.06 21.30 10.99
N GLN A 136 5.59 22.55 10.95
CA GLN A 136 6.48 23.72 10.82
C GLN A 136 7.25 24.06 12.10
N ALA A 137 7.04 23.33 13.20
CA ALA A 137 7.77 23.53 14.46
C ALA A 137 9.00 22.62 14.62
N ALA A 138 9.22 21.66 13.75
CA ALA A 138 10.47 20.92 13.70
C ALA A 138 11.40 21.58 12.67
N SER A 139 12.06 22.66 13.08
CA SER A 139 13.28 23.16 12.43
C SER A 139 14.24 21.99 12.20
N PRO A 140 15.04 21.96 11.11
CA PRO A 140 16.12 21.00 10.94
C PRO A 140 17.21 21.31 11.95
N GLY A 141 16.97 20.95 13.20
CA GLY A 141 17.85 21.09 14.32
C GLY A 141 18.12 19.71 14.91
N ASP A 142 19.28 19.15 14.60
CA ASP A 142 20.05 18.17 15.40
C ASP A 142 19.38 16.87 15.88
N SER A 143 18.20 16.49 15.39
CA SER A 143 17.59 15.21 15.71
C SER A 143 18.00 14.17 14.68
N ARG A 144 18.82 13.19 15.13
CA ARG A 144 19.21 12.04 14.32
C ARG A 144 17.96 11.35 13.76
N PRO A 145 17.98 10.92 12.47
CA PRO A 145 16.86 10.22 11.91
C PRO A 145 16.60 8.91 12.66
N ARG A 146 15.34 8.54 12.77
CA ARG A 146 14.94 7.26 13.36
C ARG A 146 15.48 6.07 12.56
N LEU A 147 15.39 6.15 11.23
CA LEU A 147 15.92 5.17 10.28
C LEU A 147 16.75 5.89 9.25
N GLY A 148 18.01 5.49 9.09
CA GLY A 148 18.91 5.94 8.05
C GLY A 148 19.30 4.79 7.14
N VAL A 149 19.33 5.03 5.85
CA VAL A 149 19.80 4.09 4.84
C VAL A 149 20.81 4.80 3.96
N ALA A 150 22.01 4.26 3.81
CA ALA A 150 23.04 4.85 2.98
C ALA A 150 23.62 3.83 2.01
N ASN A 151 23.58 4.18 0.72
CA ASN A 151 24.12 3.45 -0.41
C ASN A 151 23.69 1.96 -0.47
N LEU A 152 22.44 1.69 -0.07
CA LEU A 152 21.92 0.33 0.06
C LEU A 152 21.83 -0.35 -1.31
N ARG A 153 22.35 -1.57 -1.38
CA ARG A 153 22.29 -2.43 -2.56
C ARG A 153 21.72 -3.79 -2.21
N VAL A 154 20.77 -4.25 -3.00
CA VAL A 154 20.14 -5.58 -2.81
C VAL A 154 19.94 -6.24 -4.17
N GLY A 155 20.62 -7.35 -4.39
CA GLY A 155 20.54 -8.08 -5.66
C GLY A 155 20.87 -7.19 -6.87
N ALA A 156 20.12 -7.37 -7.95
CA ALA A 156 20.30 -6.61 -9.19
C ALA A 156 19.34 -5.40 -9.30
N LYS A 157 18.28 -5.34 -8.44
CA LYS A 157 17.21 -4.38 -8.60
C LYS A 157 17.37 -3.12 -7.73
N LEU A 158 17.99 -3.24 -6.55
CA LEU A 158 18.25 -2.08 -5.70
C LEU A 158 19.71 -1.66 -5.80
N ASN A 159 19.95 -0.48 -6.37
CA ASN A 159 21.28 0.00 -6.77
C ASN A 159 21.57 1.38 -6.16
N ASP A 160 22.10 1.44 -4.93
CA ASP A 160 22.52 2.70 -4.34
C ASP A 160 21.35 3.59 -3.86
N VAL A 161 20.49 3.02 -3.02
CA VAL A 161 19.41 3.76 -2.37
C VAL A 161 19.90 4.36 -1.06
N SER A 162 19.73 5.66 -0.93
CA SER A 162 19.95 6.41 0.31
C SER A 162 18.69 7.18 0.66
N LEU A 163 18.22 7.03 1.89
CA LEU A 163 17.08 7.76 2.45
C LEU A 163 17.19 7.83 3.97
N ASP A 164 16.51 8.78 4.54
CA ASP A 164 16.31 8.91 5.97
C ASP A 164 14.82 8.95 6.31
N LEU A 165 14.47 8.67 7.53
CA LEU A 165 13.10 8.75 8.05
C LEU A 165 13.16 9.35 9.44
N ALA A 166 12.54 10.52 9.62
CA ALA A 166 12.52 11.22 10.89
C ALA A 166 11.53 10.61 11.88
N ASN A 167 11.69 10.95 13.17
CA ASN A 167 10.68 10.62 14.16
C ASN A 167 9.37 11.37 13.89
N GLY A 168 8.25 10.68 13.94
CA GLY A 168 6.94 11.28 13.68
C GLY A 168 6.64 11.58 12.22
N GLU A 169 7.43 11.03 11.30
CA GLU A 169 7.26 11.24 9.87
C GLU A 169 6.54 10.06 9.20
N VAL A 170 5.70 10.36 8.22
CA VAL A 170 5.22 9.42 7.21
C VAL A 170 5.88 9.75 5.88
N ALA A 171 6.89 8.99 5.48
CA ALA A 171 7.54 9.12 4.18
C ALA A 171 6.92 8.14 3.18
N GLY A 172 6.48 8.66 2.04
CA GLY A 172 5.94 7.88 0.93
C GLY A 172 7.06 7.35 0.03
N ILE A 173 6.93 6.12 -0.43
CA ILE A 173 7.75 5.56 -1.52
C ILE A 173 6.85 5.40 -2.74
N VAL A 174 7.27 5.95 -3.86
CA VAL A 174 6.63 5.77 -5.17
C VAL A 174 7.63 5.09 -6.10
N ALA A 175 7.20 3.99 -6.70
CA ALA A 175 7.96 3.23 -7.68
C ALA A 175 7.02 2.44 -8.57
N LEU A 176 7.38 2.26 -9.83
CA LEU A 176 6.72 1.28 -10.68
C LEU A 176 7.10 -0.14 -10.25
N GLU A 177 6.31 -1.13 -10.65
CA GLU A 177 6.58 -2.53 -10.30
C GLU A 177 7.99 -2.96 -10.75
N GLY A 178 8.73 -3.61 -9.83
CA GLY A 178 10.06 -4.13 -10.13
C GLY A 178 11.20 -3.12 -10.08
N GLN A 179 10.98 -1.91 -9.58
CA GLN A 179 12.00 -0.84 -9.50
C GLN A 179 12.86 -0.90 -8.21
N GLY A 180 12.77 -1.97 -7.42
CA GLY A 180 13.60 -2.18 -6.23
C GLY A 180 12.89 -1.89 -4.89
N GLN A 181 11.63 -1.46 -4.92
CA GLN A 181 10.84 -1.21 -3.71
C GLN A 181 10.65 -2.47 -2.86
N ASP A 182 10.42 -3.63 -3.49
CA ASP A 182 10.29 -4.92 -2.80
C ASP A 182 11.58 -5.27 -2.06
N GLU A 183 12.71 -5.12 -2.73
CA GLU A 183 14.04 -5.38 -2.17
C GLU A 183 14.38 -4.40 -1.03
N LEU A 184 13.98 -3.13 -1.14
CA LEU A 184 14.16 -2.14 -0.08
C LEU A 184 13.40 -2.56 1.20
N PHE A 185 12.11 -2.81 1.07
CA PHE A 185 11.28 -3.19 2.22
C PHE A 185 11.70 -4.54 2.81
N ALA A 186 12.06 -5.51 1.99
CA ALA A 186 12.54 -6.81 2.44
C ALA A 186 13.90 -6.71 3.18
N ALA A 187 14.80 -5.83 2.73
CA ALA A 187 16.07 -5.58 3.42
C ALA A 187 15.86 -4.89 4.78
N LEU A 188 14.99 -3.86 4.82
CA LEU A 188 14.65 -3.15 6.06
C LEU A 188 13.91 -4.04 7.06
N ALA A 189 13.08 -4.97 6.57
CA ALA A 189 12.40 -5.98 7.38
C ALA A 189 13.33 -7.14 7.84
N GLY A 190 14.57 -7.21 7.33
CA GLY A 190 15.52 -8.27 7.65
C GLY A 190 15.24 -9.61 6.95
N SER A 191 14.41 -9.60 5.90
CA SER A 191 14.09 -10.80 5.11
C SER A 191 15.16 -11.09 4.05
N ILE A 192 15.85 -10.06 3.57
CA ILE A 192 16.94 -10.16 2.60
C ILE A 192 18.16 -9.39 3.15
N ARG A 193 19.35 -9.94 2.99
CA ARG A 193 20.59 -9.25 3.37
C ARG A 193 21.03 -8.32 2.24
N PRO A 194 21.32 -7.04 2.55
CA PRO A 194 21.96 -6.14 1.59
C PRO A 194 23.32 -6.70 1.16
N SER A 195 23.67 -6.50 -0.10
CA SER A 195 25.00 -6.81 -0.64
C SER A 195 26.01 -5.71 -0.30
N ASP A 196 25.56 -4.46 -0.13
CA ASP A 196 26.36 -3.31 0.23
C ASP A 196 25.49 -2.20 0.88
N GLY A 197 26.12 -1.20 1.49
CA GLY A 197 25.47 -0.11 2.17
C GLY A 197 25.25 -0.34 3.65
N THR A 198 24.65 0.66 4.32
CA THR A 198 24.42 0.64 5.76
C THR A 198 22.97 0.97 6.09
N ILE A 199 22.47 0.34 7.14
CA ILE A 199 21.20 0.67 7.79
C ILE A 199 21.52 1.15 9.20
N GLU A 200 20.95 2.27 9.58
CA GLU A 200 21.06 2.85 10.91
C GLU A 200 19.69 2.99 11.56
N VAL A 201 19.61 2.66 12.84
CA VAL A 201 18.42 2.85 13.66
C VAL A 201 18.84 3.68 14.89
N ASP A 202 18.22 4.83 15.10
CA ASP A 202 18.61 5.81 16.14
C ASP A 202 20.10 6.19 16.07
N GLY A 203 20.64 6.32 14.85
CA GLY A 203 22.04 6.64 14.58
C GLY A 203 23.03 5.54 14.95
N LYS A 204 22.56 4.30 15.14
CA LYS A 204 23.40 3.12 15.34
C LYS A 204 23.32 2.23 14.11
N SER A 205 24.48 1.88 13.55
CA SER A 205 24.54 0.93 12.44
C SER A 205 24.07 -0.45 12.92
N VAL A 206 23.15 -1.03 12.14
CA VAL A 206 22.57 -2.35 12.42
C VAL A 206 22.73 -3.27 11.22
N LYS A 207 22.80 -4.58 11.49
CA LYS A 207 22.80 -5.61 10.46
C LYS A 207 21.73 -6.62 10.78
N PHE A 208 20.79 -6.78 9.88
CA PHE A 208 19.71 -7.76 10.01
C PHE A 208 20.11 -9.06 9.30
N ALA A 209 20.22 -10.11 10.06
CA ALA A 209 20.43 -11.47 9.55
C ALA A 209 19.12 -12.24 9.42
N HIS A 210 18.09 -11.79 10.16
CA HIS A 210 16.79 -12.40 10.25
C HIS A 210 15.73 -11.33 10.60
N PRO A 211 14.44 -11.47 10.19
CA PRO A 211 13.38 -10.52 10.55
C PRO A 211 13.26 -10.23 12.05
N ALA A 212 13.60 -11.21 12.91
CA ALA A 212 13.63 -10.99 14.36
C ALA A 212 14.62 -9.89 14.80
N ASP A 213 15.68 -9.64 14.03
CA ASP A 213 16.64 -8.57 14.35
C ASP A 213 16.04 -7.20 14.08
N ALA A 214 15.32 -7.04 12.97
CA ALA A 214 14.58 -5.83 12.64
C ALA A 214 13.48 -5.55 13.70
N ILE A 215 12.73 -6.58 14.11
CA ILE A 215 11.70 -6.46 15.16
C ILE A 215 12.35 -6.02 16.49
N ARG A 216 13.52 -6.58 16.88
CA ARG A 216 14.24 -6.14 18.09
C ARG A 216 14.73 -4.70 17.99
N ALA A 217 15.07 -4.22 16.80
CA ALA A 217 15.41 -2.83 16.53
C ALA A 217 14.19 -1.90 16.50
N GLY A 218 12.99 -2.44 16.72
CA GLY A 218 11.73 -1.69 16.74
C GLY A 218 11.13 -1.45 15.36
N ILE A 219 11.56 -2.18 14.33
CA ILE A 219 11.02 -2.11 12.96
C ILE A 219 9.96 -3.19 12.77
N ALA A 220 8.79 -2.79 12.32
CA ALA A 220 7.67 -3.65 11.98
C ALA A 220 7.42 -3.63 10.47
N TYR A 221 6.99 -4.76 9.91
CA TYR A 221 6.62 -4.86 8.50
C TYR A 221 5.16 -5.27 8.34
N VAL A 222 4.42 -4.50 7.55
CA VAL A 222 3.03 -4.73 7.17
C VAL A 222 3.00 -4.97 5.66
N PRO A 223 2.90 -6.23 5.20
CA PRO A 223 2.83 -6.56 3.78
C PRO A 223 1.45 -6.23 3.20
N GLY A 224 1.40 -6.05 1.88
CA GLY A 224 0.15 -5.84 1.14
C GLY A 224 -0.71 -7.10 1.05
N ASP A 225 -0.08 -8.28 0.98
CA ASP A 225 -0.81 -9.54 1.06
C ASP A 225 -0.99 -9.98 2.52
N ARG A 226 -2.24 -9.93 2.97
CA ARG A 226 -2.64 -10.32 4.33
C ARG A 226 -2.36 -11.79 4.64
N THR A 227 -2.32 -12.65 3.62
CA THR A 227 -2.06 -14.08 3.80
C THR A 227 -0.61 -14.36 4.20
N GLU A 228 0.31 -13.47 3.84
CA GLU A 228 1.70 -13.52 4.30
C GLU A 228 1.86 -13.07 5.76
N ALA A 229 1.02 -12.13 6.20
CA ALA A 229 1.09 -11.57 7.54
C ALA A 229 0.34 -12.41 8.57
N LEU A 230 -0.81 -12.97 8.22
CA LEU A 230 -1.77 -13.54 9.15
C LEU A 230 -1.81 -15.07 9.09
N THR A 231 -1.86 -15.67 10.27
CA THR A 231 -2.20 -17.09 10.40
C THR A 231 -3.72 -17.22 10.37
N MET A 232 -4.29 -17.40 9.17
CA MET A 232 -5.71 -17.28 8.87
C MET A 232 -6.61 -18.17 9.74
N GLN A 233 -6.15 -19.36 10.11
CA GLN A 233 -6.87 -20.34 10.94
C GLN A 233 -6.77 -20.05 12.44
N ARG A 234 -6.01 -19.04 12.85
CA ARG A 234 -5.85 -18.65 14.24
C ARG A 234 -6.76 -17.48 14.58
N SER A 235 -7.01 -17.32 15.87
CA SER A 235 -7.83 -16.23 16.38
C SER A 235 -7.17 -14.86 16.18
N VAL A 236 -7.98 -13.79 16.21
CA VAL A 236 -7.51 -12.40 16.22
C VAL A 236 -6.48 -12.18 17.33
N ARG A 237 -6.78 -12.67 18.54
CA ARG A 237 -5.88 -12.55 19.70
C ARG A 237 -4.52 -13.20 19.42
N GLU A 238 -4.49 -14.45 18.95
CA GLU A 238 -3.23 -15.15 18.65
C GLU A 238 -2.42 -14.42 17.59
N ASN A 239 -3.08 -13.90 16.55
CA ASN A 239 -2.41 -13.13 15.52
C ASN A 239 -1.80 -11.83 16.05
N ILE A 240 -2.50 -11.09 16.91
CA ILE A 240 -1.98 -9.85 17.49
C ILE A 240 -0.87 -10.17 18.52
N ALA A 241 -1.02 -11.25 19.28
CA ALA A 241 -0.07 -11.61 20.33
C ALA A 241 1.26 -12.21 19.81
N LEU A 242 1.32 -12.58 18.53
CA LEU A 242 2.49 -13.28 17.96
C LEU A 242 3.85 -12.60 18.25
N PRO A 243 4.03 -11.28 18.15
CA PRO A 243 5.30 -10.61 18.44
C PRO A 243 5.72 -10.65 19.93
N PHE A 244 4.79 -10.95 20.83
CA PHE A 244 5.11 -11.06 22.26
C PHE A 244 5.66 -12.41 22.64
N SER A 245 5.72 -13.39 21.72
CA SER A 245 6.25 -14.69 22.05
C SER A 245 7.66 -14.56 22.64
N ALA A 246 7.93 -15.31 23.69
CA ALA A 246 9.18 -15.24 24.44
C ALA A 246 10.44 -15.42 23.58
N ALA A 247 10.31 -16.08 22.44
CA ALA A 247 11.39 -16.30 21.47
C ALA A 247 11.92 -15.01 20.84
N LEU A 248 11.14 -13.93 20.77
CA LEU A 248 11.55 -12.68 20.14
C LEU A 248 12.24 -11.71 21.13
N ARG A 249 11.91 -11.77 22.41
CA ARG A 249 12.41 -10.80 23.40
C ARG A 249 13.41 -11.37 24.41
N ASN A 250 13.08 -12.47 25.07
CA ASN A 250 13.95 -13.18 26.02
C ASN A 250 13.32 -14.54 26.34
N TRP A 251 14.14 -15.53 26.68
CA TRP A 251 13.65 -16.80 27.20
C TRP A 251 13.01 -16.58 28.57
N GLY A 252 11.69 -16.72 28.65
CA GLY A 252 10.96 -16.60 29.90
C GLY A 252 9.46 -16.83 29.70
N PRO A 253 8.68 -17.03 30.79
CA PRO A 253 7.24 -17.19 30.70
C PRO A 253 6.57 -15.91 30.16
N ILE A 254 5.59 -16.09 29.28
CA ILE A 254 4.78 -15.00 28.76
C ILE A 254 3.92 -14.45 29.90
N ASN A 255 3.96 -13.13 30.11
CA ASN A 255 3.05 -12.46 31.02
C ASN A 255 1.67 -12.33 30.35
N MET A 256 0.81 -13.32 30.60
CA MET A 256 -0.53 -13.42 30.01
C MET A 256 -1.43 -12.22 30.32
N ALA A 257 -1.26 -11.59 31.48
CA ALA A 257 -2.04 -10.40 31.84
C ALA A 257 -1.65 -9.19 30.99
N GLN A 258 -0.36 -8.96 30.83
CA GLN A 258 0.17 -7.88 29.99
C GLN A 258 -0.15 -8.11 28.50
N GLU A 259 0.01 -9.35 28.00
CA GLU A 259 -0.37 -9.70 26.63
C GLU A 259 -1.84 -9.39 26.39
N ARG A 260 -2.71 -9.89 27.28
CA ARG A 260 -4.16 -9.66 27.15
C ARG A 260 -4.52 -8.18 27.15
N SER A 261 -3.95 -7.39 28.05
CA SER A 261 -4.17 -5.93 28.12
C SER A 261 -3.79 -5.24 26.81
N ARG A 262 -2.61 -5.52 26.25
CA ARG A 262 -2.13 -4.92 25.01
C ARG A 262 -2.97 -5.32 23.81
N VAL A 263 -3.36 -6.60 23.73
CA VAL A 263 -4.22 -7.11 22.64
C VAL A 263 -5.60 -6.44 22.69
N VAL A 264 -6.22 -6.36 23.87
CA VAL A 264 -7.54 -5.71 24.05
C VAL A 264 -7.45 -4.24 23.65
N SER A 265 -6.44 -3.52 24.16
CA SER A 265 -6.23 -2.10 23.79
C SER A 265 -6.04 -1.90 22.29
N ALA A 266 -5.31 -2.78 21.60
CA ALA A 266 -5.12 -2.69 20.15
C ALA A 266 -6.42 -2.96 19.38
N ILE A 267 -7.22 -3.95 19.81
CA ILE A 267 -8.53 -4.26 19.21
C ILE A 267 -9.49 -3.08 19.36
N GLU A 268 -9.58 -2.51 20.54
CA GLU A 268 -10.44 -1.36 20.84
C GLU A 268 -10.02 -0.12 20.03
N ARG A 269 -8.73 0.16 20.01
CA ARG A 269 -8.17 1.32 19.28
C ARG A 269 -8.47 1.26 17.77
N LEU A 270 -8.38 0.08 17.16
CA LEU A 270 -8.62 -0.09 15.73
C LEU A 270 -10.07 -0.46 15.42
N GLN A 271 -10.93 -0.54 16.44
CA GLN A 271 -12.33 -0.92 16.28
C GLN A 271 -12.51 -2.19 15.44
N ILE A 272 -11.66 -3.21 15.72
CA ILE A 272 -11.72 -4.47 15.01
C ILE A 272 -13.00 -5.21 15.42
N ASP A 273 -13.86 -5.53 14.44
CA ASP A 273 -15.08 -6.26 14.71
C ASP A 273 -14.78 -7.74 15.02
N THR A 274 -14.88 -8.09 16.28
CA THR A 274 -14.63 -9.46 16.78
C THR A 274 -15.90 -10.17 17.26
N ARG A 275 -17.08 -9.53 17.16
CA ARG A 275 -18.32 -9.99 17.79
C ARG A 275 -18.77 -11.40 17.38
N ALA A 276 -18.51 -11.81 16.16
CA ALA A 276 -18.98 -13.09 15.63
C ALA A 276 -17.86 -14.09 15.31
N GLN A 277 -16.57 -13.74 15.52
CA GLN A 277 -15.54 -14.47 14.80
C GLN A 277 -14.32 -14.74 15.65
N ARG A 278 -13.96 -16.02 15.73
CA ARG A 278 -12.77 -16.48 16.45
C ARG A 278 -11.54 -16.50 15.53
N GLU A 279 -11.72 -16.83 14.26
CA GLU A 279 -10.65 -17.02 13.29
C GLU A 279 -10.55 -15.81 12.35
N VAL A 280 -9.32 -15.36 12.06
CA VAL A 280 -9.08 -14.18 11.22
C VAL A 280 -9.61 -14.35 9.80
N GLN A 281 -9.59 -15.57 9.26
CA GLN A 281 -10.12 -15.85 7.92
C GLN A 281 -11.61 -15.47 7.71
N ARG A 282 -12.36 -15.31 8.79
CA ARG A 282 -13.78 -14.95 8.76
C ARG A 282 -14.03 -13.44 8.79
N LEU A 283 -12.99 -12.65 9.03
CA LEU A 283 -13.08 -11.19 9.01
C LEU A 283 -13.13 -10.67 7.57
N SER A 284 -13.75 -9.49 7.38
CA SER A 284 -13.61 -8.74 6.13
C SER A 284 -12.15 -8.38 5.86
N GLY A 285 -11.81 -8.13 4.60
CA GLY A 285 -10.45 -7.75 4.21
C GLY A 285 -9.90 -6.55 4.99
N GLY A 286 -10.72 -5.54 5.21
CA GLY A 286 -10.35 -4.36 6.00
C GLY A 286 -10.08 -4.70 7.48
N ASN A 287 -10.90 -5.54 8.11
CA ASN A 287 -10.64 -5.99 9.48
C ASN A 287 -9.40 -6.88 9.56
N GLN A 288 -9.12 -7.73 8.56
CA GLN A 288 -7.87 -8.48 8.49
C GLN A 288 -6.67 -7.53 8.44
N GLN A 289 -6.73 -6.46 7.61
CA GLN A 289 -5.67 -5.47 7.53
C GLN A 289 -5.47 -4.72 8.86
N LYS A 290 -6.55 -4.37 9.54
CA LYS A 290 -6.46 -3.80 10.89
C LYS A 290 -5.75 -4.74 11.87
N VAL A 291 -5.96 -6.06 11.78
CA VAL A 291 -5.25 -7.06 12.61
C VAL A 291 -3.75 -7.06 12.32
N THR A 292 -3.32 -6.91 11.06
CA THR A 292 -1.88 -6.83 10.74
C THR A 292 -1.22 -5.62 11.39
N ILE A 293 -1.89 -4.47 11.39
CA ILE A 293 -1.38 -3.24 12.01
C ILE A 293 -1.47 -3.32 13.54
N ALA A 294 -2.60 -3.85 14.08
CA ALA A 294 -2.82 -4.02 15.52
C ALA A 294 -1.69 -4.80 16.20
N ARG A 295 -1.18 -5.83 15.54
CA ARG A 295 -0.04 -6.63 15.99
C ARG A 295 1.17 -5.75 16.35
N TRP A 296 1.49 -4.80 15.49
CA TRP A 296 2.67 -3.96 15.65
C TRP A 296 2.47 -2.79 16.60
N ILE A 297 1.23 -2.29 16.71
CA ILE A 297 0.86 -1.33 17.74
C ILE A 297 0.99 -1.98 19.13
N ALA A 298 0.45 -3.19 19.28
CA ALA A 298 0.53 -3.95 20.52
C ALA A 298 1.99 -4.31 20.88
N ALA A 299 2.85 -4.55 19.88
CA ALA A 299 4.27 -4.77 20.04
C ALA A 299 5.08 -3.49 20.30
N GLU A 300 4.44 -2.31 20.31
CA GLU A 300 5.09 -1.00 20.52
C GLU A 300 6.21 -0.71 19.51
N ALA A 301 6.03 -1.14 18.26
CA ALA A 301 6.98 -0.85 17.19
C ALA A 301 7.16 0.68 17.03
N GLN A 302 8.38 1.11 16.76
CA GLN A 302 8.71 2.53 16.60
C GLN A 302 8.79 2.95 15.13
N THR A 303 9.16 2.03 14.25
CA THR A 303 9.16 2.23 12.79
C THR A 303 8.23 1.21 12.16
N ILE A 304 7.32 1.66 11.29
CA ILE A 304 6.36 0.80 10.62
C ILE A 304 6.59 0.90 9.12
N LEU A 305 6.99 -0.20 8.52
CA LEU A 305 7.15 -0.35 7.08
C LEU A 305 5.81 -0.86 6.53
N CYS A 306 5.06 -0.01 5.84
CA CYS A 306 3.78 -0.33 5.22
C CYS A 306 3.97 -0.54 3.72
N PHE A 307 3.87 -1.76 3.26
CA PHE A 307 3.97 -2.09 1.84
C PHE A 307 2.58 -2.36 1.27
N ASP A 308 2.04 -1.39 0.54
CA ASP A 308 0.72 -1.42 -0.09
C ASP A 308 -0.42 -1.86 0.89
N PRO A 309 -0.49 -1.23 2.10
CA PRO A 309 -1.34 -1.73 3.18
C PRO A 309 -2.83 -1.57 2.92
N THR A 310 -3.19 -0.84 1.89
CA THR A 310 -4.56 -0.50 1.49
C THR A 310 -5.05 -1.28 0.28
N ARG A 311 -4.23 -2.19 -0.23
CA ARG A 311 -4.53 -2.99 -1.41
C ARG A 311 -5.74 -3.90 -1.18
N GLY A 312 -6.75 -3.78 -2.05
CA GLY A 312 -7.94 -4.64 -2.04
C GLY A 312 -8.81 -4.49 -0.79
N ILE A 313 -8.89 -3.27 -0.23
CA ILE A 313 -9.82 -2.91 0.83
C ILE A 313 -10.71 -1.75 0.38
N ASP A 314 -11.87 -1.64 0.99
CA ASP A 314 -12.85 -0.61 0.67
C ASP A 314 -12.40 0.81 1.07
N VAL A 315 -12.99 1.82 0.43
CA VAL A 315 -12.63 3.23 0.62
C VAL A 315 -12.79 3.70 2.07
N GLY A 316 -13.82 3.21 2.78
CA GLY A 316 -14.06 3.57 4.18
C GLY A 316 -12.92 3.09 5.06
N THR A 317 -12.57 1.82 4.92
CA THR A 317 -11.45 1.22 5.68
C THR A 317 -10.09 1.85 5.30
N LYS A 318 -9.87 2.24 4.03
CA LYS A 318 -8.66 2.99 3.63
C LYS A 318 -8.52 4.27 4.45
N GLN A 319 -9.58 5.07 4.58
CA GLN A 319 -9.56 6.33 5.35
C GLN A 319 -9.24 6.09 6.84
N GLU A 320 -9.77 5.02 7.42
CA GLU A 320 -9.45 4.66 8.81
C GLU A 320 -7.98 4.29 8.97
N ILE A 321 -7.38 3.58 8.00
CA ILE A 321 -5.95 3.24 8.00
C ILE A 321 -5.10 4.51 7.86
N TYR A 322 -5.45 5.43 6.95
CA TYR A 322 -4.72 6.69 6.79
C TYR A 322 -4.71 7.50 8.08
N LYS A 323 -5.89 7.65 8.70
CA LYS A 323 -6.01 8.32 9.99
C LYS A 323 -5.14 7.66 11.06
N LEU A 324 -5.16 6.34 11.12
CA LEU A 324 -4.36 5.56 12.06
C LEU A 324 -2.86 5.78 11.86
N LEU A 325 -2.37 5.75 10.60
CA LEU A 325 -0.94 5.98 10.30
C LEU A 325 -0.51 7.39 10.70
N ARG A 326 -1.35 8.41 10.47
CA ARG A 326 -1.11 9.77 10.93
C ARG A 326 -1.08 9.87 12.46
N GLU A 327 -2.06 9.29 13.15
CA GLU A 327 -2.07 9.24 14.62
C GLU A 327 -0.84 8.56 15.22
N LEU A 328 -0.29 7.54 14.53
CA LEU A 328 0.95 6.90 14.95
C LEU A 328 2.16 7.83 14.76
N ALA A 329 2.20 8.57 13.65
CA ALA A 329 3.23 9.56 13.40
C ALA A 329 3.17 10.70 14.42
N ASP A 330 1.98 11.22 14.75
CA ASP A 330 1.78 12.25 15.76
C ASP A 330 2.22 11.80 17.18
N GLN A 331 2.22 10.48 17.42
CA GLN A 331 2.78 9.87 18.64
C GLN A 331 4.30 9.64 18.58
N GLY A 332 4.99 10.17 17.55
CA GLY A 332 6.43 10.07 17.37
C GLY A 332 6.90 8.77 16.69
N LYS A 333 6.00 7.94 16.19
CA LYS A 333 6.39 6.76 15.40
C LYS A 333 6.70 7.16 13.96
N SER A 334 7.63 6.45 13.33
CA SER A 334 8.00 6.70 11.95
C SER A 334 7.34 5.68 11.02
N VAL A 335 6.83 6.14 9.88
CA VAL A 335 6.15 5.27 8.92
C VAL A 335 6.80 5.43 7.55
N LEU A 336 7.25 4.32 6.97
CA LEU A 336 7.63 4.24 5.56
C LEU A 336 6.48 3.60 4.81
N PHE A 337 5.86 4.34 3.89
CA PHE A 337 4.60 3.95 3.25
C PHE A 337 4.80 3.81 1.74
N TYR A 338 4.69 2.60 1.22
CA TYR A 338 4.62 2.34 -0.22
C TYR A 338 3.18 2.05 -0.60
N THR A 339 2.73 2.61 -1.71
CA THR A 339 1.44 2.31 -2.32
C THR A 339 1.53 2.28 -3.84
N SER A 340 0.74 1.41 -4.45
CA SER A 340 0.52 1.37 -5.89
C SER A 340 -0.45 2.46 -6.38
N GLU A 341 -1.19 3.14 -5.45
CA GLU A 341 -2.17 4.18 -5.75
C GLU A 341 -1.58 5.57 -5.40
N LEU A 342 -1.18 6.33 -6.40
CA LEU A 342 -0.46 7.60 -6.21
C LEU A 342 -1.25 8.65 -5.40
N GLU A 343 -2.58 8.65 -5.52
CA GLU A 343 -3.45 9.56 -4.76
C GLU A 343 -3.34 9.37 -3.24
N GLU A 344 -2.97 8.17 -2.79
CA GLU A 344 -2.86 7.87 -1.36
C GLU A 344 -1.71 8.61 -0.70
N VAL A 345 -0.59 8.83 -1.41
CA VAL A 345 0.59 9.52 -0.85
C VAL A 345 0.26 10.94 -0.43
N GLN A 346 -0.56 11.65 -1.20
CA GLN A 346 -0.99 13.02 -0.87
C GLN A 346 -1.87 13.09 0.39
N ARG A 347 -2.53 11.98 0.74
CA ARG A 347 -3.44 11.91 1.88
C ARG A 347 -2.74 11.57 3.19
N VAL A 348 -1.63 10.84 3.10
CA VAL A 348 -1.00 10.19 4.27
C VAL A 348 0.40 10.72 4.54
N CYS A 349 1.19 11.03 3.50
CA CYS A 349 2.61 11.29 3.62
C CYS A 349 2.94 12.76 3.89
N ASP A 350 4.10 13.01 4.48
CA ASP A 350 4.70 14.34 4.66
C ASP A 350 5.61 14.68 3.46
N ARG A 351 6.29 13.67 2.94
CA ARG A 351 7.09 13.76 1.69
C ARG A 351 7.06 12.44 0.93
N VAL A 352 7.47 12.49 -0.31
CA VAL A 352 7.45 11.35 -1.23
C VAL A 352 8.83 11.15 -1.84
N ILE A 353 9.34 9.94 -1.75
CA ILE A 353 10.62 9.50 -2.32
C ILE A 353 10.31 8.64 -3.54
N VAL A 354 10.83 9.02 -4.70
CA VAL A 354 10.59 8.27 -5.94
C VAL A 354 11.79 7.41 -6.29
N ILE A 355 11.52 6.13 -6.56
CA ILE A 355 12.55 5.17 -6.95
C ILE A 355 12.34 4.77 -8.42
N PHE A 356 13.41 4.88 -9.20
CA PHE A 356 13.50 4.42 -10.59
C PHE A 356 14.86 3.79 -10.85
N GLY A 357 14.90 2.64 -11.55
CA GLY A 357 16.15 1.92 -11.84
C GLY A 357 16.91 1.49 -10.58
N GLY A 358 16.20 1.25 -9.47
CA GLY A 358 16.78 0.88 -8.19
C GLY A 358 17.49 2.02 -7.46
N ARG A 359 17.23 3.27 -7.79
CA ARG A 359 17.84 4.47 -7.20
C ARG A 359 16.76 5.47 -6.80
N VAL A 360 17.02 6.27 -5.78
CA VAL A 360 16.22 7.46 -5.51
C VAL A 360 16.53 8.49 -6.60
N VAL A 361 15.49 8.84 -7.36
CA VAL A 361 15.62 9.81 -8.48
C VAL A 361 15.07 11.18 -8.11
N ASP A 362 14.11 11.23 -7.17
CA ASP A 362 13.55 12.49 -6.72
C ASP A 362 12.95 12.37 -5.31
N VAL A 363 12.83 13.51 -4.63
CA VAL A 363 12.17 13.64 -3.34
C VAL A 363 11.27 14.87 -3.40
N PHE A 364 9.98 14.68 -3.17
CA PHE A 364 8.97 15.72 -3.21
C PHE A 364 8.44 16.02 -1.81
N PRO A 365 8.33 17.29 -1.39
CA PRO A 365 7.35 17.68 -0.38
C PRO A 365 5.96 17.28 -0.86
N VAL A 366 5.06 16.85 0.04
CA VAL A 366 3.75 16.31 -0.39
C VAL A 366 2.93 17.32 -1.18
N GLU A 367 3.09 18.61 -0.93
CA GLU A 367 2.40 19.70 -1.63
C GLU A 367 2.74 19.78 -3.12
N LEU A 368 3.92 19.28 -3.50
CA LEU A 368 4.41 19.25 -4.89
C LEU A 368 4.30 17.87 -5.53
N ALA A 369 3.82 16.87 -4.78
CA ALA A 369 3.71 15.49 -5.21
C ALA A 369 2.36 15.24 -5.92
N ASP A 370 2.06 15.98 -6.98
CA ASP A 370 0.88 15.69 -7.80
C ASP A 370 1.10 14.42 -8.65
N GLU A 371 0.02 13.80 -9.08
CA GLU A 371 0.08 12.54 -9.82
C GLU A 371 0.93 12.66 -11.11
N PRO A 372 0.82 13.73 -11.94
CA PRO A 372 1.67 13.89 -13.10
C PRO A 372 3.16 13.99 -12.77
N ALA A 373 3.53 14.74 -11.71
CA ALA A 373 4.93 14.87 -11.30
C ALA A 373 5.50 13.55 -10.79
N LEU A 374 4.74 12.82 -9.96
CA LEU A 374 5.12 11.51 -9.45
C LEU A 374 5.28 10.48 -10.57
N MET A 375 4.34 10.44 -11.53
CA MET A 375 4.42 9.55 -12.68
C MET A 375 5.65 9.85 -13.54
N ARG A 376 5.91 11.13 -13.85
CA ARG A 376 7.12 11.51 -14.63
C ARG A 376 8.39 11.01 -13.93
N ALA A 377 8.53 11.26 -12.64
CA ALA A 377 9.68 10.82 -11.87
C ALA A 377 9.78 9.28 -11.81
N ALA A 378 8.66 8.57 -11.62
CA ALA A 378 8.61 7.12 -11.60
C ALA A 378 8.99 6.46 -12.95
N TYR A 379 8.86 7.20 -14.06
CA TYR A 379 9.38 6.80 -15.37
C TYR A 379 10.80 7.32 -15.66
N GLY A 380 11.47 7.94 -14.69
CA GLY A 380 12.82 8.49 -14.85
C GLY A 380 12.88 9.74 -15.76
N LEU A 381 11.76 10.43 -15.94
CA LEU A 381 11.67 11.64 -16.74
C LEU A 381 11.99 12.88 -15.88
N PRO A 382 12.72 13.90 -16.42
CA PRO A 382 13.04 15.11 -15.67
C PRO A 382 11.76 15.91 -15.29
N ARG A 383 11.86 16.71 -14.22
CA ARG A 383 10.78 17.66 -13.88
C ARG A 383 10.45 18.56 -15.07
N GLY A 384 9.19 18.85 -15.30
CA GLY A 384 8.76 19.75 -16.37
C GLY A 384 9.18 21.19 -16.08
N ALA A 385 9.55 21.97 -17.10
CA ALA A 385 10.12 23.31 -17.02
C ALA A 385 9.23 24.42 -16.36
N LYS A 386 8.15 24.08 -15.67
CA LYS A 386 7.27 25.01 -14.94
C LYS A 386 7.39 24.92 -13.42
N GLU A 387 8.19 23.99 -12.87
CA GLU A 387 8.26 23.72 -11.43
C GLU A 387 9.57 24.18 -10.77
N ASP A 388 10.49 24.83 -11.49
CA ASP A 388 11.69 25.42 -10.91
C ASP A 388 11.39 26.73 -10.18
N VAL A 389 10.67 26.66 -9.05
CA VAL A 389 10.56 27.75 -8.07
C VAL A 389 11.33 27.36 -6.81
N GLY A 390 12.62 27.60 -6.84
CA GLY A 390 13.33 28.19 -5.70
C GLY A 390 13.61 27.36 -4.46
N ILE A 391 13.76 26.01 -4.47
CA ILE A 391 14.09 25.27 -3.23
C ILE A 391 15.39 24.43 -3.34
N LEU A 392 16.16 24.53 -4.44
CA LEU A 392 17.39 23.74 -4.62
C LEU A 392 18.69 24.40 -4.08
N ALA A 393 18.61 25.45 -3.25
CA ALA A 393 19.80 26.15 -2.78
C ALA A 393 20.48 25.54 -1.53
N ASP A 394 19.81 24.67 -0.76
CA ASP A 394 20.30 24.26 0.57
C ASP A 394 20.68 22.78 0.74
N ILE A 395 20.56 21.94 -0.30
CA ILE A 395 20.83 20.49 -0.12
C ILE A 395 22.25 20.07 -0.58
N HIS A 396 23.01 20.94 -1.25
CA HIS A 396 24.34 20.61 -1.80
C HIS A 396 25.52 21.37 -1.17
N SER A 397 25.42 21.84 0.06
CA SER A 397 26.57 22.46 0.75
C SER A 397 27.10 21.62 1.92
N THR A 398 27.57 20.41 1.63
CA THR A 398 28.54 19.76 2.53
C THR A 398 29.90 19.80 1.84
N PRO A 399 30.90 20.51 2.38
CA PRO A 399 32.22 20.60 1.77
C PRO A 399 32.94 19.26 1.90
N VAL A 400 33.27 18.69 0.76
CA VAL A 400 34.25 17.59 0.68
C VAL A 400 35.59 18.13 1.12
N ALA A 401 36.07 17.71 2.29
CA ALA A 401 37.45 17.93 2.70
C ALA A 401 38.36 17.20 1.70
N LYS A 402 39.23 17.94 1.02
CA LYS A 402 40.34 17.41 0.23
C LYS A 402 41.53 17.13 1.14
N PRO A 403 42.45 16.28 0.66
CA PRO A 403 43.30 15.34 1.37
C PRO A 403 44.34 15.97 2.28
#